data_ebca1eb500cfdf71992565f311f1e2c8
#
_entry.id   ebca1eb500cfdf71992565f311f1e2c8
#
_cell.length_a   1.000
_cell.length_b   1.000
_cell.length_c   1.000
_cell.angle_alpha   90.00
_cell.angle_beta   90.00
_cell.angle_gamma   90.00
#
_symmetry.space_group_name_H-M   'P 1'
#
loop_
_entity.id
_entity.type
_entity.pdbx_description
1 polymer ?
#
loop_
_entity_poly.entity_id
_entity_poly.type
_entity_poly.pdbx_seq_one_letter_code
_entity_poly.pdbx_strand_id
1 'polypeptide(L)'
;LAYFEKKSTVDYIGAVQGIPVCFDAKECSASTFPLQNIHPHQVAFMQEFEQQGGIAFIILHFTALDEIYYMPLSHIMRFWNRMEEGGRKSFTYEEVDKSWRITAKRDMLVHYLEMLQRDLSERD
;
A
#
# COMPACT_ATOMS: atom_id res chain seq x y z
N LEU A 1 3.49 -10.68 19.50
CA LEU A 1 3.33 -10.86 19.08
C LEU A 1 3.22 -11.55 18.32
N ALA A 2 3.20 -11.83 17.89
CA ALA A 2 2.94 -12.34 17.31
C ALA A 2 2.96 -12.90 16.37
N TYR A 3 2.74 -13.44 15.96
CA TYR A 3 2.78 -13.93 15.08
C TYR A 3 1.91 -14.30 14.33
N PHE A 4 1.83 -14.27 13.67
CA PHE A 4 0.98 -14.45 12.89
C PHE A 4 1.36 -15.39 11.96
N GLU A 5 0.82 -15.88 11.30
CA GLU A 5 1.07 -16.77 10.53
C GLU A 5 1.19 -16.42 9.41
N LYS A 6 1.46 -16.23 8.89
CA LYS A 6 1.81 -16.10 8.08
C LYS A 6 1.62 -15.94 6.82
N LYS A 7 1.54 -16.54 6.04
CA LYS A 7 1.39 -16.38 4.79
C LYS A 7 0.22 -15.75 4.37
N SER A 8 -0.70 -15.54 5.12
CA SER A 8 -1.92 -14.90 4.76
C SER A 8 -1.89 -13.42 5.06
N THR A 9 -0.80 -12.93 5.56
CA THR A 9 -0.72 -11.56 5.99
C THR A 9 0.15 -10.75 5.04
N VAL A 10 0.59 -9.60 5.48
CA VAL A 10 1.42 -8.69 4.71
C VAL A 10 2.87 -8.85 5.11
N ASP A 11 3.77 -8.23 4.34
CA ASP A 11 5.20 -8.40 4.55
C ASP A 11 5.70 -7.80 5.85
N TYR A 12 5.09 -6.70 6.29
CA TYR A 12 5.59 -6.00 7.47
C TYR A 12 4.44 -5.59 8.39
N ILE A 13 4.63 -5.82 9.68
CA ILE A 13 3.73 -5.34 10.71
C ILE A 13 4.60 -4.79 11.82
N GLY A 14 4.33 -3.57 12.24
CA GLY A 14 5.11 -2.95 13.30
C GLY A 14 4.39 -1.74 13.86
N ALA A 15 5.17 -0.82 14.41
CA ALA A 15 4.60 0.40 14.98
C ALA A 15 5.56 1.55 14.74
N VAL A 16 5.00 2.72 14.48
CA VAL A 16 5.76 3.94 14.31
C VAL A 16 5.17 4.96 15.26
N GLN A 17 5.98 5.40 16.22
CA GLN A 17 5.53 6.36 17.22
C GLN A 17 4.25 5.93 17.92
N GLY A 18 4.16 4.64 18.22
CA GLY A 18 3.02 4.10 18.93
C GLY A 18 1.81 3.77 18.08
N ILE A 19 1.87 4.02 16.78
CA ILE A 19 0.76 3.73 15.88
C ILE A 19 1.06 2.44 15.12
N PRO A 20 0.15 1.45 15.17
CA PRO A 20 0.36 0.21 14.42
C PRO A 20 0.38 0.48 12.91
N VAL A 21 1.31 -0.15 12.23
CA VAL A 21 1.50 0.04 10.79
C VAL A 21 1.72 -1.32 10.14
N CYS A 22 1.12 -1.53 8.98
CA CYS A 22 1.44 -2.71 8.20
C CYS A 22 1.49 -2.34 6.72
N PHE A 23 2.32 -3.05 5.96
CA PHE A 23 2.38 -2.83 4.53
C PHE A 23 2.87 -4.07 3.80
N ASP A 24 2.60 -4.09 2.51
CA ASP A 24 3.09 -5.13 1.64
C ASP A 24 3.88 -4.46 0.52
N ALA A 25 4.95 -5.10 0.08
CA ALA A 25 5.77 -4.58 -1.01
C ALA A 25 5.43 -5.35 -2.28
N LYS A 26 5.16 -4.63 -3.35
CA LYS A 26 4.81 -5.22 -4.64
C LYS A 26 5.67 -4.62 -5.73
N GLU A 27 5.93 -5.41 -6.78
CA GLU A 27 6.66 -4.95 -7.94
C GLU A 27 5.81 -5.12 -9.17
N CYS A 28 6.03 -4.26 -10.16
CA CYS A 28 5.31 -4.33 -11.43
C CYS A 28 6.28 -3.94 -12.53
N SER A 29 6.50 -4.85 -13.48
CA SER A 29 7.40 -4.57 -14.60
C SER A 29 6.68 -3.92 -15.77
N ALA A 30 5.35 -3.94 -15.76
CA ALA A 30 4.53 -3.31 -16.80
C ALA A 30 3.99 -1.97 -16.29
N SER A 31 3.28 -1.27 -17.15
CA SER A 31 2.63 -0.02 -16.74
C SER A 31 1.24 -0.25 -16.15
N THR A 32 0.78 -1.49 -16.12
CA THR A 32 -0.52 -1.86 -15.58
C THR A 32 -0.30 -2.88 -14.46
N PHE A 33 -0.87 -2.61 -13.31
CA PHE A 33 -0.76 -3.49 -12.16
C PHE A 33 -2.04 -4.31 -12.01
N PRO A 34 -1.95 -5.66 -12.14
CA PRO A 34 -3.13 -6.51 -11.96
C PRO A 34 -3.49 -6.61 -10.48
N LEU A 35 -4.76 -6.38 -10.17
CA LEU A 35 -5.20 -6.44 -8.78
C LEU A 35 -5.12 -7.85 -8.20
N GLN A 36 -5.08 -8.87 -9.06
CA GLN A 36 -4.90 -10.24 -8.56
C GLN A 36 -3.57 -10.44 -7.86
N ASN A 37 -2.62 -9.53 -8.05
CA ASN A 37 -1.35 -9.60 -7.34
C ASN A 37 -1.48 -9.20 -5.86
N ILE A 38 -2.64 -8.67 -5.49
CA ILE A 38 -2.97 -8.45 -4.08
C ILE A 38 -4.03 -9.49 -3.75
N HIS A 39 -3.71 -10.38 -2.83
CA HIS A 39 -4.67 -11.44 -2.50
C HIS A 39 -5.84 -10.87 -1.71
N PRO A 40 -7.06 -11.40 -1.91
CA PRO A 40 -8.22 -10.90 -1.16
C PRO A 40 -8.03 -10.93 0.34
N HIS A 41 -7.33 -11.93 0.87
CA HIS A 41 -7.11 -11.98 2.32
C HIS A 41 -6.15 -10.91 2.79
N GLN A 42 -5.26 -10.42 1.91
CA GLN A 42 -4.40 -9.29 2.27
C GLN A 42 -5.23 -8.00 2.36
N VAL A 43 -6.15 -7.82 1.43
CA VAL A 43 -7.04 -6.66 1.46
C VAL A 43 -7.90 -6.69 2.73
N ALA A 44 -8.47 -7.85 3.03
CA ALA A 44 -9.30 -8.00 4.23
C ALA A 44 -8.49 -7.73 5.49
N PHE A 45 -7.26 -8.23 5.55
CA PHE A 45 -6.38 -8.00 6.69
C PHE A 45 -6.10 -6.52 6.87
N MET A 46 -5.76 -5.83 5.78
CA MET A 46 -5.44 -4.40 5.85
C MET A 46 -6.64 -3.57 6.27
N GLN A 47 -7.83 -3.93 5.77
CA GLN A 47 -9.05 -3.22 6.16
C GLN A 47 -9.33 -3.37 7.64
N GLU A 48 -9.21 -4.60 8.15
CA GLU A 48 -9.43 -4.85 9.56
C GLU A 48 -8.38 -4.15 10.42
N PHE A 49 -7.14 -4.14 9.94
CA PHE A 49 -6.05 -3.48 10.62
C PHE A 49 -6.36 -1.98 10.82
N GLU A 50 -6.89 -1.33 9.77
CA GLU A 50 -7.24 0.08 9.87
C GLU A 50 -8.47 0.32 10.74
N GLN A 51 -9.40 -0.63 10.74
CA GLN A 51 -10.55 -0.51 11.62
C GLN A 51 -10.17 -0.52 13.09
N GLN A 52 -9.04 -1.10 13.40
CA GLN A 52 -8.56 -1.16 14.77
C GLN A 52 -7.58 -0.03 15.11
N GLY A 53 -7.51 0.98 14.25
CA GLY A 53 -6.69 2.15 14.53
C GLY A 53 -5.31 2.15 13.94
N GLY A 54 -5.00 1.15 13.11
CA GLY A 54 -3.70 1.09 12.45
C GLY A 54 -3.72 1.78 11.10
N ILE A 55 -2.57 1.76 10.45
CA ILE A 55 -2.41 2.30 9.10
C ILE A 55 -1.88 1.20 8.21
N ALA A 56 -2.53 0.98 7.08
CA ALA A 56 -2.13 -0.03 6.11
C ALA A 56 -1.90 0.60 4.75
N PHE A 57 -0.89 0.13 4.04
CA PHE A 57 -0.57 0.68 2.72
C PHE A 57 0.23 -0.35 1.93
N ILE A 58 0.45 -0.04 0.67
CA ILE A 58 1.29 -0.85 -0.22
C ILE A 58 2.42 0.02 -0.72
N ILE A 59 3.62 -0.53 -0.75
CA ILE A 59 4.76 0.10 -1.42
C ILE A 59 4.86 -0.58 -2.77
N LEU A 60 4.66 0.19 -3.84
CA LEU A 60 4.63 -0.35 -5.18
C LEU A 60 5.80 0.18 -6.00
N HIS A 61 6.60 -0.73 -6.53
CA HIS A 61 7.77 -0.40 -7.34
C HIS A 61 7.47 -0.72 -8.80
N PHE A 62 7.41 0.31 -9.64
CA PHE A 62 7.34 0.14 -11.09
C PHE A 62 8.76 0.00 -11.59
N THR A 63 9.18 -1.24 -11.83
CA THR A 63 10.61 -1.52 -12.05
C THR A 63 11.15 -0.96 -13.35
N ALA A 64 10.33 -0.91 -14.41
CA ALA A 64 10.79 -0.37 -15.69
C ALA A 64 11.15 1.11 -15.62
N LEU A 65 10.49 1.84 -14.75
CA LEU A 65 10.76 3.27 -14.54
C LEU A 65 11.60 3.53 -13.32
N ASP A 66 11.80 2.50 -12.50
CA ASP A 66 12.49 2.60 -11.21
C ASP A 66 11.86 3.68 -10.35
N GLU A 67 10.53 3.65 -10.25
CA GLU A 67 9.78 4.57 -9.42
C GLU A 67 9.02 3.81 -8.37
N ILE A 68 9.05 4.31 -7.14
CA ILE A 68 8.42 3.68 -6.00
C ILE A 68 7.37 4.60 -5.42
N TYR A 69 6.20 4.05 -5.13
CA TYR A 69 5.07 4.81 -4.62
C TYR A 69 4.54 4.24 -3.32
N TYR A 70 4.20 5.14 -2.41
CA TYR A 70 3.44 4.81 -1.22
C TYR A 70 1.97 4.86 -1.63
N MET A 71 1.26 3.77 -1.46
CA MET A 71 -0.16 3.72 -1.83
C MET A 71 -1.01 3.49 -0.59
N PRO A 72 -1.65 4.54 -0.07
CA PRO A 72 -2.57 4.39 1.07
C PRO A 72 -3.65 3.36 0.75
N LEU A 73 -4.14 2.68 1.77
CA LEU A 73 -5.17 1.68 1.56
C LEU A 73 -6.39 2.27 0.85
N SER A 74 -6.74 3.52 1.13
CA SER A 74 -7.87 4.16 0.48
C SER A 74 -7.72 4.21 -1.04
N HIS A 75 -6.48 4.38 -1.54
CA HIS A 75 -6.23 4.38 -2.98
C HIS A 75 -6.40 2.97 -3.56
N ILE A 76 -5.87 1.99 -2.85
CA ILE A 76 -6.03 0.58 -3.26
C ILE A 76 -7.52 0.22 -3.28
N MET A 77 -8.26 0.63 -2.27
CA MET A 77 -9.68 0.29 -2.17
C MET A 77 -10.50 0.93 -3.27
N ARG A 78 -10.09 2.11 -3.76
CA ARG A 78 -10.79 2.72 -4.89
C ARG A 78 -10.74 1.81 -6.12
N PHE A 79 -9.56 1.25 -6.42
CA PHE A 79 -9.40 0.33 -7.54
C PHE A 79 -10.05 -1.02 -7.26
N TRP A 80 -9.95 -1.49 -6.03
CA TRP A 80 -10.53 -2.77 -5.63
C TRP A 80 -12.06 -2.74 -5.74
N ASN A 81 -12.66 -1.67 -5.26
CA ASN A 81 -14.11 -1.52 -5.34
C ASN A 81 -14.58 -1.40 -6.79
N ARG A 82 -13.80 -0.71 -7.61
CA ARG A 82 -14.11 -0.63 -9.04
C ARG A 82 -14.15 -2.03 -9.66
N MET A 83 -13.20 -2.87 -9.30
CA MET A 83 -13.16 -4.24 -9.79
C MET A 83 -14.38 -5.02 -9.31
N GLU A 84 -14.73 -4.88 -8.03
CA GLU A 84 -15.85 -5.63 -7.47
C GLU A 84 -17.20 -5.19 -8.04
N GLU A 85 -17.26 -3.98 -8.55
CA GLU A 85 -18.47 -3.48 -9.21
C GLU A 85 -18.52 -3.82 -10.69
N GLY A 86 -17.63 -4.69 -11.15
CA GLY A 86 -17.60 -5.15 -12.52
C GLY A 86 -16.68 -4.39 -13.44
N GLY A 87 -15.90 -3.46 -12.90
CA GLY A 87 -14.96 -2.69 -13.70
C GLY A 87 -13.63 -3.39 -13.87
N ARG A 88 -12.60 -2.58 -14.17
CA ARG A 88 -11.30 -3.12 -14.44
C ARG A 88 -10.70 -3.85 -13.25
N LYS A 89 -10.00 -4.92 -13.55
CA LYS A 89 -9.32 -5.73 -12.53
C LYS A 89 -7.85 -5.34 -12.43
N SER A 90 -7.54 -4.09 -12.76
CA SER A 90 -6.18 -3.57 -12.76
C SER A 90 -6.22 -2.06 -12.64
N PHE A 91 -5.06 -1.46 -12.36
CA PHE A 91 -4.92 -0.01 -12.49
C PHE A 91 -3.62 0.29 -13.21
N THR A 92 -3.56 1.45 -13.84
CA THR A 92 -2.40 1.83 -14.63
C THR A 92 -1.50 2.77 -13.85
N TYR A 93 -0.26 2.88 -14.32
CA TYR A 93 0.69 3.83 -13.76
C TYR A 93 0.10 5.24 -13.74
N GLU A 94 -0.61 5.61 -14.82
CA GLU A 94 -1.20 6.95 -14.90
C GLU A 94 -2.25 7.21 -13.84
N GLU A 95 -2.87 6.15 -13.33
CA GLU A 95 -3.89 6.29 -12.28
C GLU A 95 -3.31 6.44 -10.88
N VAL A 96 -2.01 6.21 -10.73
CA VAL A 96 -1.35 6.36 -9.44
C VAL A 96 -1.11 7.83 -9.17
N ASP A 97 -1.38 8.27 -7.94
CA ASP A 97 -1.14 9.65 -7.54
C ASP A 97 0.36 9.86 -7.36
N LYS A 98 0.96 10.61 -8.27
CA LYS A 98 2.41 10.78 -8.33
C LYS A 98 2.96 11.59 -7.18
N SER A 99 2.09 12.29 -6.45
CA SER A 99 2.56 13.07 -5.30
C SER A 99 2.97 12.17 -4.13
N TRP A 100 2.66 10.86 -4.22
CA TRP A 100 3.06 9.90 -3.19
C TRP A 100 4.33 9.15 -3.56
N ARG A 101 5.08 9.66 -4.51
CA ARG A 101 6.31 9.01 -4.93
C ARG A 101 7.38 9.13 -3.86
N ILE A 102 8.10 8.03 -3.62
CA ILE A 102 9.27 8.00 -2.75
C ILE A 102 10.48 8.19 -3.66
N THR A 103 11.13 9.36 -3.58
CA THR A 103 12.11 9.74 -4.59
C THR A 103 13.58 9.56 -4.21
N ALA A 104 13.90 9.55 -2.92
CA ALA A 104 15.30 9.52 -2.51
C ALA A 104 15.65 8.19 -1.90
N LYS A 105 16.38 7.35 -2.63
CA LYS A 105 16.72 6.04 -2.13
C LYS A 105 17.56 6.08 -0.89
N ARG A 106 18.50 7.02 -0.83
CA ARG A 106 19.35 7.15 0.30
C ARG A 106 18.55 7.54 1.51
N ASP A 107 17.53 8.35 1.35
CA ASP A 107 16.70 8.84 2.42
C ASP A 107 15.32 8.18 2.38
N MET A 108 15.29 6.93 1.92
CA MET A 108 14.02 6.23 1.76
C MET A 108 13.23 6.18 3.06
N LEU A 109 13.90 5.95 4.19
CA LEU A 109 13.22 5.89 5.45
C LEU A 109 12.57 7.23 5.80
N VAL A 110 13.26 8.34 5.55
CA VAL A 110 12.71 9.66 5.81
C VAL A 110 11.49 9.91 4.94
N HIS A 111 11.59 9.60 3.65
CA HIS A 111 10.46 9.77 2.74
C HIS A 111 9.28 8.88 3.11
N TYR A 112 9.57 7.66 3.53
CA TYR A 112 8.55 6.75 3.98
C TYR A 112 7.82 7.32 5.20
N LEU A 113 8.55 7.86 6.16
CA LEU A 113 7.95 8.46 7.36
C LEU A 113 7.15 9.71 7.01
N GLU A 114 7.61 10.51 6.05
CA GLU A 114 6.88 11.67 5.60
C GLU A 114 5.55 11.30 4.96
N MET A 115 5.56 10.26 4.13
CA MET A 115 4.34 9.79 3.50
C MET A 115 3.37 9.21 4.52
N LEU A 116 3.91 8.53 5.52
CA LEU A 116 3.10 7.99 6.58
C LEU A 116 2.45 9.11 7.38
N GLN A 117 3.19 10.17 7.65
CA GLN A 117 2.68 11.31 8.37
C GLN A 117 1.60 12.03 7.58
N ARG A 118 1.79 12.16 6.27
CA ARG A 118 0.79 12.72 5.39
C ARG A 118 -0.48 11.87 5.40
N ASP A 119 -0.31 10.55 5.33
CA ASP A 119 -1.44 9.63 5.36
C ASP A 119 -2.24 9.82 6.64
N LEU A 120 -1.54 9.90 7.78
CA LEU A 120 -2.20 10.13 9.05
C LEU A 120 -3.01 11.42 9.07
N SER A 121 -2.44 12.51 8.57
CA SER A 121 -3.13 13.80 8.65
C SER A 121 -4.33 13.85 7.72
N GLU A 122 -4.31 13.11 6.62
CA GLU A 122 -5.43 13.12 5.68
C GLU A 122 -6.58 12.21 6.11
N ARG A 123 -6.38 11.40 7.14
CA ARG A 123 -7.44 10.53 7.64
C ARG A 123 -8.40 11.25 8.57
N ASP A 124 -8.00 12.37 9.08
CA ASP A 124 -8.86 13.17 9.94
C ASP A 124 -9.54 14.28 9.14
#